data_9a3293dc81758d9ebae7edeaf61fc476
#
_entry.id   9a3293dc81758d9ebae7edeaf61fc476
#
_cell.length_a   1.000
_cell.length_b   1.000
_cell.length_c   1.000
_cell.angle_alpha   90.00
_cell.angle_beta   90.00
_cell.angle_gamma   90.00
#
_symmetry.space_group_name_H-M   'P 1'
#
loop_
_entity.id
_entity.type
_entity.pdbx_description
1 polymer ?
#
loop_
_entity_poly.entity_id
_entity_poly.type
_entity_poly.pdbx_seq_one_letter_code
_entity_poly.pdbx_strand_id
1 'polypeptide(L)'
;MSINLNNNDTQVELQGVRQQVLANTQVIQNLIPPTVSYTTEGNVLVIGPEDLARLAAARLSNMGKIAILANESITSQDEEHLEKVMSAAEDVESFYNKLIEIKGFLGQFQVKVESGNEQSATTTDLSLAAIRKAHFDLILDLSQSPCINLEMLPPGYFYVGQDEAKLDDAINQLPELIGEFDKPRYVKVNSEICAHNRNGIDGCNRCLNFCPADAIQSINKMIEIDPYLCHGAGSCTNACPTGAISYDLPTPQALHSYLHKLVTRFREQAQVAPVILFHDEANGAALIGDDLPGAIIPVAMEEITVASIDHWMSSLAWGARQILVLNTAATAPTLTQMLKGELQLANDILNEMGQPQRISLIDESSIDSLADLIAISSGWPVIMPGEFAATTKRNTLYAAIDHLNEQAASVDTCLTQSNLPYGIVSVNTDSCTLCLSCVSTCPTQALTDGGDKPALNFLEQDCVQCGLCEKACPENAISLTSQMNLDKQARQTIKTLKQEDPFECIRCGTPFATKSMIKRMQEVIGGHSAFSANTERLQMCSDCRVKDMFEDLLQDPEKQLR
;
A
#
# COMPACT_ATOMS: atom_id res chain seq x y z
N MET A 1 35.20 25.42 -6.57
CA MET A 1 34.60 26.54 -7.35
C MET A 1 33.12 26.31 -7.37
N SER A 2 32.33 27.27 -6.89
CA SER A 2 30.86 27.19 -7.01
C SER A 2 30.47 27.46 -8.46
N ILE A 3 29.95 26.45 -9.15
CA ILE A 3 29.42 26.58 -10.51
C ILE A 3 28.18 27.46 -10.41
N ASN A 4 28.14 28.56 -11.16
CA ASN A 4 26.98 29.44 -11.20
C ASN A 4 25.90 28.80 -12.09
N LEU A 5 24.92 28.15 -11.47
CA LEU A 5 23.82 27.46 -12.13
C LEU A 5 22.86 28.37 -12.91
N ASN A 6 22.99 29.69 -12.78
CA ASN A 6 22.15 30.67 -13.47
C ASN A 6 22.78 31.21 -14.78
N ASN A 7 23.94 30.71 -15.18
CA ASN A 7 24.58 31.14 -16.44
C ASN A 7 24.03 30.29 -17.61
N ASN A 8 23.59 30.92 -18.70
CA ASN A 8 23.04 30.27 -19.87
C ASN A 8 24.00 29.21 -20.48
N ASP A 9 25.31 29.47 -20.56
CA ASP A 9 26.27 28.52 -21.10
C ASP A 9 26.36 27.27 -20.22
N THR A 10 26.34 27.44 -18.90
CA THR A 10 26.29 26.33 -17.93
C THR A 10 25.00 25.53 -18.06
N GLN A 11 23.85 26.17 -18.27
CA GLN A 11 22.58 25.49 -18.46
C GLN A 11 22.58 24.62 -19.72
N VAL A 12 23.10 25.12 -20.84
CA VAL A 12 23.21 24.36 -22.10
C VAL A 12 24.14 23.13 -21.93
N GLU A 13 25.26 23.30 -21.24
CA GLU A 13 26.17 22.17 -20.94
C GLU A 13 25.47 21.11 -20.08
N LEU A 14 24.79 21.51 -19.02
CA LEU A 14 24.06 20.59 -18.12
C LEU A 14 22.88 19.89 -18.83
N GLN A 15 22.18 20.55 -19.75
CA GLN A 15 21.16 19.92 -20.61
C GLN A 15 21.77 18.84 -21.49
N GLY A 16 22.92 19.10 -22.10
CA GLY A 16 23.64 18.11 -22.91
C GLY A 16 24.03 16.87 -22.07
N VAL A 17 24.56 17.07 -20.87
CA VAL A 17 24.89 15.99 -19.94
C VAL A 17 23.62 15.20 -19.54
N ARG A 18 22.54 15.90 -19.19
CA ARG A 18 21.25 15.26 -18.87
C ARG A 18 20.76 14.35 -19.99
N GLN A 19 20.71 14.85 -21.21
CA GLN A 19 20.28 14.09 -22.39
C GLN A 19 21.15 12.85 -22.61
N GLN A 20 22.47 12.99 -22.49
CA GLN A 20 23.41 11.88 -22.62
C GLN A 20 23.22 10.83 -21.52
N VAL A 21 23.02 11.27 -20.27
CA VAL A 21 22.80 10.36 -19.12
C VAL A 21 21.48 9.60 -19.27
N LEU A 22 20.40 10.27 -19.64
CA LEU A 22 19.09 9.63 -19.88
C LEU A 22 19.17 8.63 -21.04
N ALA A 23 19.78 8.99 -22.17
CA ALA A 23 19.92 8.11 -23.33
C ALA A 23 20.75 6.84 -23.02
N ASN A 24 21.75 6.93 -22.14
CA ASN A 24 22.65 5.83 -21.78
C ASN A 24 22.24 5.07 -20.51
N THR A 25 21.14 5.45 -19.87
CA THR A 25 20.67 4.80 -18.64
C THR A 25 19.24 4.33 -18.82
N GLN A 26 19.03 3.03 -18.77
CA GLN A 26 17.72 2.42 -18.91
C GLN A 26 17.35 1.67 -17.64
N VAL A 27 16.04 1.63 -17.35
CA VAL A 27 15.50 0.74 -16.33
C VAL A 27 15.62 -0.70 -16.83
N ILE A 28 16.32 -1.54 -16.09
CA ILE A 28 16.39 -2.98 -16.38
C ILE A 28 15.18 -3.63 -15.74
N GLN A 29 14.19 -3.96 -16.55
CA GLN A 29 12.97 -4.62 -16.11
C GLN A 29 12.63 -5.79 -17.02
N ASN A 30 11.67 -6.59 -16.58
CA ASN A 30 11.16 -7.69 -17.39
C ASN A 30 10.47 -7.15 -18.64
N LEU A 31 10.91 -7.60 -19.82
CA LEU A 31 10.36 -7.16 -21.10
C LEU A 31 8.94 -7.70 -21.34
N ILE A 32 8.57 -8.78 -20.66
CA ILE A 32 7.25 -9.39 -20.75
C ILE A 32 6.71 -9.48 -19.32
N PRO A 33 6.04 -8.43 -18.82
CA PRO A 33 5.43 -8.48 -17.50
C PRO A 33 4.28 -9.49 -17.47
N PRO A 34 3.95 -10.05 -16.30
CA PRO A 34 2.70 -10.79 -16.15
C PRO A 34 1.52 -9.86 -16.48
N THR A 35 0.58 -10.34 -17.28
CA THR A 35 -0.62 -9.58 -17.68
C THR A 35 -1.89 -10.23 -17.15
N VAL A 36 -2.98 -9.47 -17.16
CA VAL A 36 -4.35 -9.96 -17.11
C VAL A 36 -5.08 -9.48 -18.36
N SER A 37 -6.00 -10.30 -18.87
CA SER A 37 -6.71 -10.01 -20.11
C SER A 37 -8.17 -9.72 -19.84
N TYR A 38 -8.67 -8.62 -20.39
CA TYR A 38 -10.10 -8.32 -20.49
C TYR A 38 -10.63 -8.84 -21.81
N THR A 39 -11.83 -9.38 -21.78
CA THR A 39 -12.55 -9.79 -23.01
C THR A 39 -13.93 -9.17 -22.99
N THR A 40 -14.30 -8.48 -24.04
CA THR A 40 -15.57 -7.77 -24.17
C THR A 40 -16.21 -8.03 -25.52
N GLU A 41 -17.54 -8.03 -25.54
CA GLU A 41 -18.35 -8.09 -26.75
C GLU A 41 -19.10 -6.78 -27.01
N GLY A 42 -18.90 -5.77 -26.16
CA GLY A 42 -19.52 -4.46 -26.26
C GLY A 42 -20.93 -4.37 -25.70
N ASN A 43 -21.29 -5.24 -24.73
CA ASN A 43 -22.59 -5.15 -24.08
C ASN A 43 -22.60 -4.01 -23.06
N VAL A 44 -23.45 -3.01 -23.24
CA VAL A 44 -23.47 -1.76 -22.47
C VAL A 44 -24.72 -1.64 -21.62
N LEU A 45 -24.55 -1.24 -20.36
CA LEU A 45 -25.62 -0.72 -19.54
C LEU A 45 -25.53 0.81 -19.48
N VAL A 46 -26.59 1.50 -19.89
CA VAL A 46 -26.73 2.95 -19.75
C VAL A 46 -27.59 3.22 -18.52
N ILE A 47 -27.09 3.99 -17.56
CA ILE A 47 -27.78 4.34 -16.32
C ILE A 47 -28.05 5.84 -16.30
N GLY A 48 -29.24 6.27 -15.94
CA GLY A 48 -29.56 7.71 -15.78
C GLY A 48 -31.01 8.06 -16.05
N PRO A 49 -31.33 9.37 -16.21
CA PRO A 49 -32.63 9.82 -16.67
C PRO A 49 -32.98 9.18 -18.02
N GLU A 50 -34.20 8.69 -18.16
CA GLU A 50 -34.62 7.87 -19.30
C GLU A 50 -34.43 8.58 -20.65
N ASP A 51 -34.72 9.87 -20.73
CA ASP A 51 -34.58 10.69 -21.92
C ASP A 51 -33.12 10.77 -22.38
N LEU A 52 -32.20 11.08 -21.48
CA LEU A 52 -30.76 11.12 -21.77
C LEU A 52 -30.22 9.74 -22.11
N ALA A 53 -30.64 8.72 -21.38
CA ALA A 53 -30.19 7.36 -21.57
C ALA A 53 -30.61 6.79 -22.95
N ARG A 54 -31.85 7.08 -23.41
CA ARG A 54 -32.29 6.69 -24.77
C ARG A 54 -31.54 7.42 -25.86
N LEU A 55 -31.30 8.72 -25.72
CA LEU A 55 -30.52 9.50 -26.68
C LEU A 55 -29.07 9.03 -26.76
N ALA A 56 -28.47 8.69 -25.61
CA ALA A 56 -27.12 8.12 -25.57
C ALA A 56 -27.08 6.72 -26.21
N ALA A 57 -28.04 5.85 -25.86
CA ALA A 57 -28.15 4.49 -26.42
C ALA A 57 -28.28 4.50 -27.96
N ALA A 58 -29.06 5.44 -28.51
CA ALA A 58 -29.20 5.60 -29.97
C ALA A 58 -27.87 5.90 -30.66
N ARG A 59 -26.94 6.59 -29.99
CA ARG A 59 -25.60 6.91 -30.50
C ARG A 59 -24.63 5.70 -30.42
N LEU A 60 -24.97 4.69 -29.64
CA LEU A 60 -24.18 3.47 -29.43
C LEU A 60 -24.61 2.30 -30.36
N SER A 61 -25.23 2.58 -31.48
CA SER A 61 -25.78 1.57 -32.40
C SER A 61 -24.76 0.54 -32.94
N ASN A 62 -23.46 0.83 -32.84
CA ASN A 62 -22.38 -0.07 -33.26
C ASN A 62 -21.90 -1.00 -32.11
N MET A 63 -22.47 -0.89 -30.92
CA MET A 63 -22.15 -1.72 -29.77
C MET A 63 -22.88 -3.07 -29.83
N GLY A 64 -22.56 -3.96 -28.90
CA GLY A 64 -23.27 -5.21 -28.71
C GLY A 64 -24.70 -5.00 -28.22
N LYS A 65 -25.12 -5.72 -27.17
CA LYS A 65 -26.42 -5.49 -26.56
C LYS A 65 -26.39 -4.27 -25.67
N ILE A 66 -27.44 -3.44 -25.76
CA ILE A 66 -27.62 -2.26 -24.94
C ILE A 66 -28.86 -2.47 -24.08
N ALA A 67 -28.77 -2.08 -22.80
CA ALA A 67 -29.91 -1.98 -21.89
C ALA A 67 -29.87 -0.64 -21.16
N ILE A 68 -31.04 -0.15 -20.75
CA ILE A 68 -31.17 1.10 -20.00
C ILE A 68 -31.70 0.77 -18.60
N LEU A 69 -31.01 1.30 -17.57
CA LEU A 69 -31.53 1.36 -16.20
C LEU A 69 -31.91 2.81 -15.91
N ALA A 70 -33.20 3.12 -16.07
CA ALA A 70 -33.74 4.45 -15.83
C ALA A 70 -33.93 4.70 -14.33
N ASN A 71 -33.21 5.70 -13.80
CA ASN A 71 -33.37 6.14 -12.41
C ASN A 71 -34.41 7.24 -12.24
N GLU A 72 -34.77 7.91 -13.32
CA GLU A 72 -35.83 8.91 -13.41
C GLU A 72 -36.64 8.69 -14.70
N SER A 73 -37.98 8.77 -14.58
CA SER A 73 -38.88 8.67 -15.74
C SER A 73 -38.91 9.98 -16.52
N ILE A 74 -39.27 9.94 -17.79
CA ILE A 74 -39.40 11.11 -18.66
C ILE A 74 -40.49 12.04 -18.05
N THR A 75 -40.11 13.26 -17.76
CA THR A 75 -41.01 14.28 -17.17
C THR A 75 -41.37 15.39 -18.14
N SER A 76 -40.82 15.40 -19.38
CA SER A 76 -41.09 16.41 -20.38
C SER A 76 -42.56 16.38 -20.81
N GLN A 77 -43.21 17.56 -20.91
CA GLN A 77 -44.56 17.74 -21.47
C GLN A 77 -44.54 18.16 -22.94
N ASP A 78 -43.35 18.29 -23.53
CA ASP A 78 -43.18 18.63 -24.95
C ASP A 78 -43.34 17.37 -25.81
N GLU A 79 -44.42 17.33 -26.61
CA GLU A 79 -44.77 16.22 -27.47
C GLU A 79 -43.73 15.92 -28.51
N GLU A 80 -43.06 16.93 -29.10
CA GLU A 80 -42.01 16.77 -30.09
C GLU A 80 -40.77 16.16 -29.48
N HIS A 81 -40.40 16.59 -28.27
CA HIS A 81 -39.31 16.02 -27.50
C HIS A 81 -39.58 14.57 -27.12
N LEU A 82 -40.78 14.27 -26.64
CA LEU A 82 -41.22 12.91 -26.29
C LEU A 82 -41.18 11.99 -27.49
N GLU A 83 -41.67 12.39 -28.66
CA GLU A 83 -41.66 11.59 -29.88
C GLU A 83 -40.23 11.31 -30.31
N LYS A 84 -39.33 12.30 -30.26
CA LYS A 84 -37.92 12.15 -30.55
C LYS A 84 -37.21 11.17 -29.60
N VAL A 85 -37.46 11.27 -28.30
CA VAL A 85 -36.84 10.39 -27.28
C VAL A 85 -37.37 8.97 -27.40
N MET A 86 -38.68 8.79 -27.58
CA MET A 86 -39.30 7.46 -27.71
C MET A 86 -38.90 6.75 -29.01
N SER A 87 -38.69 7.48 -30.10
CA SER A 87 -38.20 6.94 -31.35
C SER A 87 -36.68 6.69 -31.32
N ALA A 88 -35.96 7.32 -30.41
CA ALA A 88 -34.54 7.06 -30.20
C ALA A 88 -34.38 5.74 -29.44
N ALA A 89 -33.58 4.82 -29.97
CA ALA A 89 -33.34 3.51 -29.39
C ALA A 89 -34.64 2.73 -29.07
N GLU A 90 -35.58 2.66 -30.02
CA GLU A 90 -36.88 1.98 -29.86
C GLU A 90 -36.73 0.50 -29.49
N ASP A 91 -35.69 -0.17 -30.01
CA ASP A 91 -35.39 -1.58 -29.76
C ASP A 91 -34.63 -1.84 -28.44
N VAL A 92 -34.30 -0.80 -27.68
CA VAL A 92 -33.55 -0.92 -26.42
C VAL A 92 -34.48 -1.01 -25.23
N GLU A 93 -34.36 -2.09 -24.47
CA GLU A 93 -35.23 -2.34 -23.29
C GLU A 93 -34.80 -1.45 -22.12
N SER A 94 -35.80 -0.78 -21.51
CA SER A 94 -35.60 0.08 -20.34
C SER A 94 -36.14 -0.60 -19.08
N PHE A 95 -35.36 -0.56 -18.00
CA PHE A 95 -35.64 -1.11 -16.68
C PHE A 95 -35.75 0.05 -15.68
N TYR A 96 -36.73 -0.04 -14.74
CA TYR A 96 -37.01 1.01 -13.75
C TYR A 96 -36.78 0.51 -12.33
N ASN A 97 -35.97 -0.51 -12.19
CA ASN A 97 -35.65 -1.09 -10.90
C ASN A 97 -34.69 -0.19 -10.11
N LYS A 98 -34.83 -0.18 -8.79
CA LYS A 98 -33.86 0.51 -7.94
C LYS A 98 -32.52 -0.21 -7.95
N LEU A 99 -31.46 0.53 -8.26
CA LEU A 99 -30.10 0.03 -8.20
C LEU A 99 -29.69 -0.26 -6.75
N ILE A 100 -29.14 -1.44 -6.50
CA ILE A 100 -28.62 -1.87 -5.19
C ILE A 100 -27.08 -1.84 -5.18
N GLU A 101 -26.46 -2.45 -6.21
CA GLU A 101 -25.01 -2.61 -6.23
C GLU A 101 -24.50 -2.75 -7.67
N ILE A 102 -23.35 -2.14 -7.93
CA ILE A 102 -22.52 -2.42 -9.14
C ILE A 102 -21.19 -2.92 -8.66
N LYS A 103 -20.74 -4.06 -9.18
CA LYS A 103 -19.41 -4.64 -8.94
C LYS A 103 -18.81 -5.15 -10.23
N GLY A 104 -17.47 -5.20 -10.28
CA GLY A 104 -16.72 -5.75 -11.40
C GLY A 104 -15.92 -4.72 -12.16
N PHE A 105 -15.58 -5.06 -13.37
CA PHE A 105 -14.66 -4.33 -14.25
C PHE A 105 -15.00 -4.64 -15.70
N LEU A 106 -14.26 -4.08 -16.63
CA LEU A 106 -14.39 -4.24 -18.07
C LEU A 106 -14.63 -5.73 -18.46
N GLY A 107 -15.76 -6.01 -19.05
CA GLY A 107 -16.20 -7.36 -19.45
C GLY A 107 -16.87 -8.18 -18.35
N GLN A 108 -16.95 -7.70 -17.11
CA GLN A 108 -17.38 -8.48 -15.93
C GLN A 108 -18.25 -7.68 -14.94
N PHE A 109 -19.00 -6.68 -15.37
CA PHE A 109 -19.87 -5.92 -14.47
C PHE A 109 -21.13 -6.69 -14.07
N GLN A 110 -21.31 -6.91 -12.79
CA GLN A 110 -22.53 -7.40 -12.17
C GLN A 110 -23.32 -6.24 -11.61
N VAL A 111 -24.60 -6.16 -11.98
CA VAL A 111 -25.50 -5.08 -11.58
C VAL A 111 -26.70 -5.68 -10.87
N LYS A 112 -26.80 -5.44 -9.56
CA LYS A 112 -27.89 -5.92 -8.74
C LYS A 112 -28.94 -4.83 -8.56
N VAL A 113 -30.20 -5.20 -8.81
CA VAL A 113 -31.36 -4.32 -8.68
C VAL A 113 -32.41 -4.94 -7.74
N GLU A 114 -33.21 -4.09 -7.16
CA GLU A 114 -34.37 -4.50 -6.36
C GLU A 114 -35.51 -4.97 -7.28
N SER A 115 -35.98 -6.19 -7.05
CA SER A 115 -37.11 -6.78 -7.76
C SER A 115 -38.22 -7.18 -6.76
N GLY A 116 -39.49 -6.98 -7.14
CA GLY A 116 -40.61 -7.32 -6.30
C GLY A 116 -41.28 -6.10 -5.66
N ASN A 117 -42.33 -6.32 -4.87
CA ASN A 117 -43.09 -5.28 -4.18
C ASN A 117 -42.43 -4.99 -2.81
N GLU A 118 -42.72 -3.83 -2.21
CA GLU A 118 -42.22 -3.41 -0.89
C GLU A 118 -42.28 -4.46 0.23
N GLN A 119 -43.21 -5.44 0.12
CA GLN A 119 -43.38 -6.52 1.09
C GLN A 119 -42.56 -7.79 0.80
N SER A 120 -41.95 -7.91 -0.40
CA SER A 120 -41.18 -9.08 -0.85
C SER A 120 -40.03 -8.67 -1.78
N ALA A 121 -39.28 -7.65 -1.39
CA ALA A 121 -38.13 -7.20 -2.15
C ALA A 121 -37.07 -8.30 -2.22
N THR A 122 -36.69 -8.70 -3.44
CA THR A 122 -35.62 -9.62 -3.73
C THR A 122 -34.54 -8.91 -4.56
N THR A 123 -33.31 -9.31 -4.43
CA THR A 123 -32.22 -8.78 -5.25
C THR A 123 -32.04 -9.67 -6.48
N THR A 124 -32.04 -9.07 -7.67
CA THR A 124 -31.88 -9.78 -8.95
C THR A 124 -30.72 -9.18 -9.72
N ASP A 125 -29.99 -10.02 -10.47
CA ASP A 125 -28.97 -9.58 -11.40
C ASP A 125 -29.65 -9.06 -12.68
N LEU A 126 -29.40 -7.79 -13.02
CA LEU A 126 -30.01 -7.13 -14.17
C LEU A 126 -29.47 -7.67 -15.50
N SER A 127 -28.21 -8.07 -15.58
CA SER A 127 -27.58 -8.50 -16.82
C SER A 127 -28.27 -9.74 -17.42
N LEU A 128 -28.62 -10.69 -16.56
CA LEU A 128 -29.32 -11.89 -17.00
C LEU A 128 -30.72 -11.59 -17.55
N ALA A 129 -31.43 -10.65 -16.92
CA ALA A 129 -32.77 -10.23 -17.35
C ALA A 129 -32.71 -9.42 -18.66
N ALA A 130 -31.81 -8.44 -18.73
CA ALA A 130 -31.74 -7.46 -19.80
C ALA A 130 -31.08 -8.02 -21.09
N ILE A 131 -29.93 -8.68 -20.96
CA ILE A 131 -29.13 -9.09 -22.11
C ILE A 131 -28.94 -10.60 -22.23
N ARG A 132 -29.48 -11.39 -21.30
CA ARG A 132 -29.34 -12.86 -21.22
C ARG A 132 -27.88 -13.32 -21.14
N LYS A 133 -27.02 -12.55 -20.49
CA LYS A 133 -25.62 -12.85 -20.20
C LYS A 133 -25.35 -12.65 -18.72
N ALA A 134 -24.26 -13.20 -18.22
CA ALA A 134 -23.90 -13.12 -16.81
C ALA A 134 -23.46 -11.71 -16.37
N HIS A 135 -22.96 -10.89 -17.32
CA HIS A 135 -22.32 -9.61 -17.02
C HIS A 135 -22.61 -8.60 -18.13
N PHE A 136 -22.58 -7.32 -17.82
CA PHE A 136 -22.34 -6.26 -18.78
C PHE A 136 -20.84 -6.08 -18.96
N ASP A 137 -20.44 -5.67 -20.17
CA ASP A 137 -19.03 -5.41 -20.46
C ASP A 137 -18.64 -4.00 -20.06
N LEU A 138 -19.56 -3.04 -20.22
CA LEU A 138 -19.36 -1.61 -20.08
C LEU A 138 -20.54 -0.96 -19.38
N ILE A 139 -20.29 0.11 -18.64
CA ILE A 139 -21.33 0.93 -18.01
C ILE A 139 -21.13 2.38 -18.40
N LEU A 140 -22.17 3.03 -18.89
CA LEU A 140 -22.27 4.46 -19.14
C LEU A 140 -23.23 5.08 -18.12
N ASP A 141 -22.71 5.86 -17.18
CA ASP A 141 -23.48 6.44 -16.09
C ASP A 141 -23.74 7.94 -16.32
N LEU A 142 -25.00 8.26 -16.61
CA LEU A 142 -25.52 9.60 -16.83
C LEU A 142 -26.25 10.16 -15.59
N SER A 143 -26.16 9.47 -14.45
CA SER A 143 -26.82 9.87 -13.21
C SER A 143 -26.25 11.19 -12.69
N GLN A 144 -27.04 11.96 -11.95
CA GLN A 144 -26.59 13.22 -11.35
C GLN A 144 -25.38 13.04 -10.41
N SER A 145 -25.32 11.91 -9.72
CA SER A 145 -24.17 11.49 -8.91
C SER A 145 -23.72 10.11 -9.34
N PRO A 146 -22.40 9.81 -9.32
CA PRO A 146 -21.89 8.53 -9.78
C PRO A 146 -22.47 7.37 -8.95
N CYS A 147 -22.86 6.28 -9.62
CA CYS A 147 -23.33 5.06 -8.96
C CYS A 147 -22.18 4.31 -8.27
N ILE A 148 -20.95 4.49 -8.72
CA ILE A 148 -19.72 4.02 -8.07
C ILE A 148 -18.97 5.25 -7.57
N ASN A 149 -18.78 5.34 -6.24
CA ASN A 149 -18.08 6.46 -5.60
C ASN A 149 -16.65 6.05 -5.22
N LEU A 150 -15.79 5.96 -6.23
CA LEU A 150 -14.36 5.71 -6.08
C LEU A 150 -13.56 6.84 -6.75
N GLU A 151 -12.38 7.13 -6.24
CA GLU A 151 -11.48 8.15 -6.85
C GLU A 151 -10.90 7.67 -8.19
N MET A 152 -10.61 6.35 -8.29
CA MET A 152 -10.24 5.68 -9.54
C MET A 152 -11.34 4.66 -9.88
N LEU A 153 -12.12 4.99 -10.90
CA LEU A 153 -13.26 4.18 -11.33
C LEU A 153 -12.80 2.85 -11.96
N PRO A 154 -13.58 1.76 -11.82
CA PRO A 154 -13.25 0.49 -12.47
C PRO A 154 -13.10 0.64 -13.99
N PRO A 155 -12.14 -0.05 -14.62
CA PRO A 155 -12.04 -0.06 -16.08
C PRO A 155 -13.38 -0.46 -16.72
N GLY A 156 -13.81 0.29 -17.74
CA GLY A 156 -15.09 0.06 -18.43
C GLY A 156 -16.31 0.74 -17.81
N TYR A 157 -16.15 1.46 -16.67
CA TYR A 157 -17.19 2.29 -16.10
C TYR A 157 -16.94 3.77 -16.42
N PHE A 158 -17.86 4.40 -17.15
CA PHE A 158 -17.80 5.78 -17.61
C PHE A 158 -18.84 6.62 -16.88
N TYR A 159 -18.39 7.48 -15.98
CA TYR A 159 -19.26 8.48 -15.35
C TYR A 159 -19.17 9.80 -16.12
N VAL A 160 -20.26 10.18 -16.73
CA VAL A 160 -20.39 11.45 -17.48
C VAL A 160 -21.36 12.43 -16.82
N GLY A 161 -22.28 11.95 -16.01
CA GLY A 161 -23.33 12.79 -15.43
C GLY A 161 -24.15 13.47 -16.53
N GLN A 162 -24.26 14.81 -16.47
CA GLN A 162 -24.96 15.63 -17.47
C GLN A 162 -24.01 16.48 -18.34
N ASP A 163 -22.73 16.11 -18.42
CA ASP A 163 -21.71 16.82 -19.18
C ASP A 163 -21.67 16.29 -20.62
N GLU A 164 -22.13 17.10 -21.58
CA GLU A 164 -22.18 16.72 -23.00
C GLU A 164 -20.81 16.42 -23.59
N ALA A 165 -19.76 17.13 -23.17
CA ALA A 165 -18.41 16.92 -23.69
C ALA A 165 -17.87 15.56 -23.22
N LYS A 166 -18.07 15.21 -21.95
CA LYS A 166 -17.71 13.89 -21.42
C LYS A 166 -18.53 12.77 -22.06
N LEU A 167 -19.81 13.03 -22.40
CA LEU A 167 -20.64 12.07 -23.09
C LEU A 167 -20.12 11.81 -24.50
N ASP A 168 -19.73 12.87 -25.23
CA ASP A 168 -19.14 12.73 -26.56
C ASP A 168 -17.84 11.93 -26.54
N ASP A 169 -16.98 12.22 -25.57
CA ASP A 169 -15.73 11.49 -25.37
C ASP A 169 -16.00 10.00 -25.03
N ALA A 170 -16.92 9.73 -24.11
CA ALA A 170 -17.29 8.36 -23.73
C ALA A 170 -17.86 7.57 -24.93
N ILE A 171 -18.78 8.17 -25.72
CA ILE A 171 -19.35 7.52 -26.90
C ILE A 171 -18.29 7.19 -27.96
N ASN A 172 -17.26 8.03 -28.10
CA ASN A 172 -16.15 7.74 -29.01
C ASN A 172 -15.23 6.64 -28.48
N GLN A 173 -15.00 6.55 -27.18
CA GLN A 173 -14.11 5.56 -26.56
C GLN A 173 -14.75 4.18 -26.40
N LEU A 174 -16.04 4.09 -26.11
CA LEU A 174 -16.73 2.81 -25.84
C LEU A 174 -16.53 1.76 -26.95
N PRO A 175 -16.63 2.10 -28.27
CA PRO A 175 -16.40 1.12 -29.34
C PRO A 175 -14.97 0.60 -29.40
N GLU A 176 -13.99 1.38 -28.95
CA GLU A 176 -12.57 0.98 -28.93
C GLU A 176 -12.29 -0.10 -27.86
N LEU A 177 -13.22 -0.28 -26.92
CA LEU A 177 -13.14 -1.27 -25.86
C LEU A 177 -13.84 -2.60 -26.20
N ILE A 178 -14.06 -2.91 -27.48
CA ILE A 178 -14.57 -4.21 -27.94
C ILE A 178 -13.39 -5.07 -28.37
N GLY A 179 -13.26 -6.27 -27.78
CA GLY A 179 -12.20 -7.22 -28.10
C GLY A 179 -11.47 -7.76 -26.90
N GLU A 180 -10.19 -8.07 -27.09
CA GLU A 180 -9.30 -8.56 -26.04
C GLU A 180 -8.22 -7.51 -25.74
N PHE A 181 -7.99 -7.23 -24.45
CA PHE A 181 -7.04 -6.22 -24.00
C PHE A 181 -6.20 -6.78 -22.87
N ASP A 182 -4.90 -6.66 -23.00
CA ASP A 182 -3.94 -7.05 -21.97
C ASP A 182 -3.53 -5.85 -21.12
N LYS A 183 -3.55 -6.04 -19.81
CA LYS A 183 -3.07 -5.06 -18.84
C LYS A 183 -1.97 -5.68 -17.97
N PRO A 184 -0.88 -4.96 -17.65
CA PRO A 184 0.13 -5.45 -16.73
C PRO A 184 -0.44 -5.72 -15.34
N ARG A 185 0.10 -6.72 -14.67
CA ARG A 185 -0.05 -6.89 -13.22
C ARG A 185 1.01 -6.04 -12.54
N TYR A 186 0.59 -4.91 -11.99
CA TYR A 186 1.51 -3.91 -11.44
C TYR A 186 2.19 -4.33 -10.15
N VAL A 187 1.53 -5.15 -9.32
CA VAL A 187 1.98 -5.47 -7.98
C VAL A 187 1.90 -6.97 -7.68
N LYS A 188 2.76 -7.40 -6.76
CA LYS A 188 2.75 -8.75 -6.19
C LYS A 188 2.72 -8.70 -4.67
N VAL A 189 2.16 -9.74 -4.04
CA VAL A 189 2.01 -9.87 -2.59
C VAL A 189 2.79 -11.08 -2.11
N ASN A 190 3.68 -10.87 -1.13
CA ASN A 190 4.33 -11.93 -0.38
C ASN A 190 3.65 -12.08 0.98
N SER A 191 2.78 -13.07 1.13
CA SER A 191 2.01 -13.32 2.34
C SER A 191 2.88 -13.77 3.53
N GLU A 192 4.08 -14.31 3.30
CA GLU A 192 4.97 -14.82 4.36
C GLU A 192 5.49 -13.70 5.27
N ILE A 193 5.77 -12.52 4.69
CA ILE A 193 6.26 -11.35 5.42
C ILE A 193 5.16 -10.30 5.67
N CYS A 194 3.92 -10.58 5.26
CA CYS A 194 2.80 -9.68 5.46
C CYS A 194 2.40 -9.64 6.94
N ALA A 195 2.30 -8.41 7.47
CA ALA A 195 1.93 -8.18 8.87
C ALA A 195 0.40 -7.98 9.07
N HIS A 196 -0.42 -8.31 8.07
CA HIS A 196 -1.88 -8.11 8.15
C HIS A 196 -2.54 -9.08 9.12
N ASN A 197 -2.20 -10.36 9.04
CA ASN A 197 -2.72 -11.38 9.95
C ASN A 197 -1.67 -12.45 10.26
N ARG A 198 -1.65 -12.91 11.50
CA ARG A 198 -0.84 -14.05 11.96
C ARG A 198 -1.62 -14.81 13.02
N ASN A 199 -1.70 -16.12 12.89
CA ASN A 199 -2.38 -17.00 13.85
C ASN A 199 -3.82 -16.56 14.18
N GLY A 200 -4.53 -15.98 13.21
CA GLY A 200 -5.89 -15.47 13.38
C GLY A 200 -6.01 -14.09 14.05
N ILE A 201 -4.90 -13.42 14.33
CA ILE A 201 -4.86 -12.09 14.93
C ILE A 201 -4.65 -11.05 13.83
N ASP A 202 -5.48 -10.02 13.79
CA ASP A 202 -5.39 -8.95 12.81
C ASP A 202 -4.40 -7.88 13.26
N GLY A 203 -3.46 -7.55 12.37
CA GLY A 203 -2.39 -6.58 12.59
C GLY A 203 -2.50 -5.35 11.69
N CYS A 204 -1.55 -5.19 10.77
CA CYS A 204 -1.43 -4.05 9.86
C CYS A 204 -2.54 -4.02 8.80
N ASN A 205 -3.13 -2.85 8.57
CA ASN A 205 -4.15 -2.61 7.53
C ASN A 205 -3.82 -1.41 6.62
N ARG A 206 -2.56 -0.95 6.60
CA ARG A 206 -2.16 0.28 5.91
C ARG A 206 -2.52 0.29 4.43
N CYS A 207 -2.27 -0.81 3.70
CA CYS A 207 -2.55 -0.90 2.27
C CYS A 207 -4.04 -0.79 1.93
N LEU A 208 -4.93 -1.26 2.81
CA LEU A 208 -6.39 -1.18 2.63
C LEU A 208 -6.89 0.27 2.64
N ASN A 209 -6.19 1.17 3.36
CA ASN A 209 -6.63 2.56 3.55
C ASN A 209 -6.20 3.49 2.41
N PHE A 210 -5.31 3.05 1.53
CA PHE A 210 -4.69 3.92 0.52
C PHE A 210 -4.93 3.47 -0.92
N CYS A 211 -5.82 2.50 -1.17
CA CYS A 211 -6.18 2.11 -2.52
C CYS A 211 -7.34 2.96 -3.05
N PRO A 212 -7.13 3.87 -4.04
CA PRO A 212 -8.19 4.72 -4.57
C PRO A 212 -9.21 3.99 -5.44
N ALA A 213 -8.88 2.75 -5.88
CA ALA A 213 -9.70 1.89 -6.73
C ALA A 213 -10.40 0.74 -5.97
N ASP A 214 -10.26 0.67 -4.63
CA ASP A 214 -10.77 -0.43 -3.79
C ASP A 214 -10.38 -1.84 -4.27
N ALA A 215 -9.23 -1.95 -4.94
CA ALA A 215 -8.72 -3.21 -5.50
C ALA A 215 -8.12 -4.15 -4.45
N ILE A 216 -7.99 -3.72 -3.18
CA ILE A 216 -7.33 -4.47 -2.10
C ILE A 216 -8.36 -4.94 -1.09
N GLN A 217 -8.40 -6.23 -0.83
CA GLN A 217 -9.33 -6.83 0.11
C GLN A 217 -8.62 -7.78 1.08
N SER A 218 -9.23 -7.96 2.26
CA SER A 218 -8.84 -9.00 3.21
C SER A 218 -9.74 -10.22 3.02
N ILE A 219 -9.26 -11.21 2.28
CA ILE A 219 -9.99 -12.45 2.00
C ILE A 219 -9.38 -13.57 2.84
N ASN A 220 -10.18 -14.25 3.65
CA ASN A 220 -9.70 -15.29 4.57
C ASN A 220 -8.51 -14.84 5.43
N LYS A 221 -8.53 -13.56 5.85
CA LYS A 221 -7.46 -12.92 6.63
C LYS A 221 -6.12 -12.79 5.91
N MET A 222 -6.11 -12.86 4.61
CA MET A 222 -4.97 -12.55 3.74
C MET A 222 -5.27 -11.33 2.89
N ILE A 223 -4.25 -10.53 2.60
CA ILE A 223 -4.36 -9.43 1.65
C ILE A 223 -4.33 -10.01 0.25
N GLU A 224 -5.40 -9.75 -0.48
CA GLU A 224 -5.51 -10.03 -1.91
C GLU A 224 -5.70 -8.73 -2.68
N ILE A 225 -5.10 -8.65 -3.86
CA ILE A 225 -5.20 -7.50 -4.76
C ILE A 225 -5.79 -7.99 -6.06
N ASP A 226 -6.97 -7.47 -6.40
CA ASP A 226 -7.61 -7.77 -7.68
C ASP A 226 -6.82 -7.09 -8.82
N PRO A 227 -6.17 -7.85 -9.69
CA PRO A 227 -5.34 -7.28 -10.75
C PRO A 227 -6.18 -6.61 -11.84
N TYR A 228 -7.46 -6.93 -11.97
CA TYR A 228 -8.37 -6.30 -12.91
C TYR A 228 -8.81 -4.89 -12.46
N LEU A 229 -9.01 -4.70 -11.16
CA LEU A 229 -9.33 -3.38 -10.59
C LEU A 229 -8.09 -2.52 -10.33
N CYS A 230 -6.91 -3.12 -10.19
CA CYS A 230 -5.68 -2.41 -9.85
C CYS A 230 -5.22 -1.51 -11.01
N HIS A 231 -5.20 -0.20 -10.84
CA HIS A 231 -4.71 0.78 -11.82
C HIS A 231 -3.19 1.03 -11.77
N GLY A 232 -2.46 0.35 -10.89
CA GLY A 232 -1.02 0.60 -10.77
C GLY A 232 -0.65 1.83 -9.95
N ALA A 233 -1.58 2.38 -9.17
CA ALA A 233 -1.37 3.58 -8.36
C ALA A 233 -0.12 3.54 -7.44
N GLY A 234 0.37 2.36 -7.04
CA GLY A 234 1.59 2.22 -6.25
C GLY A 234 1.48 2.54 -4.76
N SER A 235 0.40 3.19 -4.33
CA SER A 235 0.19 3.60 -2.93
C SER A 235 0.28 2.44 -1.92
N CYS A 236 -0.20 1.26 -2.29
CA CYS A 236 -0.13 0.07 -1.44
C CYS A 236 1.31 -0.41 -1.20
N THR A 237 2.19 -0.26 -2.20
CA THR A 237 3.61 -0.61 -2.07
C THR A 237 4.34 0.43 -1.22
N ASN A 238 3.96 1.70 -1.36
CA ASN A 238 4.46 2.78 -0.52
C ASN A 238 4.04 2.59 0.94
N ALA A 239 2.75 2.35 1.20
CA ALA A 239 2.20 2.13 2.54
C ALA A 239 2.73 0.87 3.24
N CYS A 240 3.22 -0.15 2.49
CA CYS A 240 3.62 -1.42 3.06
C CYS A 240 4.98 -1.35 3.79
N PRO A 241 5.01 -1.46 5.14
CA PRO A 241 6.25 -1.28 5.91
C PRO A 241 7.19 -2.48 5.84
N THR A 242 6.66 -3.67 5.50
CA THR A 242 7.46 -4.90 5.38
C THR A 242 7.97 -5.13 3.96
N GLY A 243 7.44 -4.40 2.96
CA GLY A 243 7.67 -4.70 1.55
C GLY A 243 6.95 -5.98 1.06
N ALA A 244 5.96 -6.47 1.82
CA ALA A 244 5.14 -7.61 1.42
C ALA A 244 4.37 -7.34 0.12
N ILE A 245 3.96 -6.10 -0.11
CA ILE A 245 3.45 -5.64 -1.40
C ILE A 245 4.60 -4.93 -2.09
N SER A 246 4.97 -5.40 -3.27
CA SER A 246 6.02 -4.79 -4.09
C SER A 246 5.53 -4.51 -5.50
N TYR A 247 5.97 -3.40 -6.06
CA TYR A 247 5.72 -3.04 -7.46
C TYR A 247 6.54 -3.95 -8.38
N ASP A 248 6.04 -4.24 -9.58
CA ASP A 248 6.69 -5.17 -10.50
C ASP A 248 7.10 -4.51 -11.85
N LEU A 249 6.71 -3.24 -12.05
CA LEU A 249 6.95 -2.49 -13.30
C LEU A 249 7.30 -1.00 -13.05
N PRO A 250 8.55 -0.68 -12.76
CA PRO A 250 9.71 -1.54 -12.50
C PRO A 250 9.70 -2.13 -11.09
N THR A 251 10.49 -3.17 -10.87
CA THR A 251 10.71 -3.65 -9.50
C THR A 251 11.45 -2.59 -8.68
N PRO A 252 11.28 -2.55 -7.33
CA PRO A 252 11.99 -1.59 -6.48
C PRO A 252 13.51 -1.61 -6.68
N GLN A 253 14.10 -2.80 -6.86
CA GLN A 253 15.53 -2.95 -7.10
C GLN A 253 15.97 -2.38 -8.45
N ALA A 254 15.14 -2.54 -9.50
CA ALA A 254 15.39 -1.96 -10.81
C ALA A 254 15.34 -0.43 -10.76
N LEU A 255 14.33 0.12 -10.05
CA LEU A 255 14.20 1.57 -9.86
C LEU A 255 15.37 2.14 -9.05
N HIS A 256 15.76 1.53 -7.94
CA HIS A 256 16.94 1.95 -7.18
C HIS A 256 18.22 1.93 -8.02
N SER A 257 18.44 0.85 -8.79
CA SER A 257 19.58 0.75 -9.69
C SER A 257 19.58 1.85 -10.76
N TYR A 258 18.42 2.16 -11.30
CA TYR A 258 18.25 3.23 -12.28
C TYR A 258 18.57 4.59 -11.68
N LEU A 259 17.98 4.93 -10.54
CA LEU A 259 18.21 6.20 -9.83
C LEU A 259 19.69 6.36 -9.43
N HIS A 260 20.30 5.31 -8.90
CA HIS A 260 21.72 5.31 -8.56
C HIS A 260 22.60 5.65 -9.77
N LYS A 261 22.34 4.98 -10.92
CA LYS A 261 23.10 5.24 -12.15
C LYS A 261 22.86 6.65 -12.69
N LEU A 262 21.63 7.16 -12.64
CA LEU A 262 21.31 8.53 -13.07
C LEU A 262 22.09 9.56 -12.25
N VAL A 263 22.00 9.47 -10.92
CA VAL A 263 22.68 10.42 -10.02
C VAL A 263 24.18 10.35 -10.17
N THR A 264 24.76 9.13 -10.16
CA THR A 264 26.23 8.95 -10.22
C THR A 264 26.78 9.45 -11.55
N ARG A 265 26.22 9.01 -12.67
CA ARG A 265 26.71 9.41 -14.02
C ARG A 265 26.58 10.91 -14.26
N PHE A 266 25.47 11.51 -13.83
CA PHE A 266 25.29 12.95 -13.97
C PHE A 266 26.34 13.70 -13.15
N ARG A 267 26.60 13.30 -11.90
CA ARG A 267 27.62 13.91 -11.05
C ARG A 267 29.03 13.79 -11.62
N GLU A 268 29.36 12.60 -12.15
CA GLU A 268 30.66 12.35 -12.76
C GLU A 268 30.92 13.25 -13.99
N GLN A 269 29.90 13.48 -14.81
CA GLN A 269 30.03 14.26 -16.05
C GLN A 269 29.88 15.76 -15.81
N ALA A 270 28.88 16.16 -15.05
CA ALA A 270 28.55 17.57 -14.82
C ALA A 270 29.32 18.20 -13.64
N GLN A 271 29.91 17.40 -12.74
CA GLN A 271 30.53 17.87 -11.49
C GLN A 271 29.56 18.68 -10.60
N VAL A 272 28.26 18.49 -10.79
CA VAL A 272 27.16 19.14 -10.07
C VAL A 272 26.21 18.06 -9.55
N ALA A 273 25.63 18.29 -8.37
CA ALA A 273 24.59 17.39 -7.82
C ALA A 273 23.26 17.62 -8.55
N PRO A 274 22.64 16.58 -9.14
CA PRO A 274 21.35 16.73 -9.84
C PRO A 274 20.19 16.93 -8.88
N VAL A 275 19.11 17.49 -9.41
CA VAL A 275 17.76 17.45 -8.83
C VAL A 275 16.98 16.35 -9.55
N ILE A 276 16.35 15.44 -8.82
CA ILE A 276 15.49 14.41 -9.40
C ILE A 276 14.04 14.90 -9.36
N LEU A 277 13.37 14.89 -10.51
CA LEU A 277 11.97 15.25 -10.65
C LEU A 277 11.15 14.01 -11.03
N PHE A 278 10.41 13.47 -10.06
CA PHE A 278 9.45 12.40 -10.32
C PHE A 278 8.15 12.98 -10.88
N HIS A 279 7.63 12.39 -11.94
CA HIS A 279 6.36 12.77 -12.56
C HIS A 279 5.65 11.54 -13.11
N ASP A 280 4.33 11.60 -13.25
CA ASP A 280 3.58 10.55 -13.96
C ASP A 280 3.79 10.66 -15.48
N GLU A 281 3.72 9.51 -16.16
CA GLU A 281 3.95 9.43 -17.60
C GLU A 281 2.76 10.00 -18.38
N ALA A 282 1.53 9.84 -17.86
CA ALA A 282 0.32 10.18 -18.58
C ALA A 282 0.05 11.70 -18.62
N ASN A 283 0.19 12.40 -17.49
CA ASN A 283 -0.16 13.82 -17.37
C ASN A 283 1.06 14.70 -17.12
N GLY A 284 1.98 14.26 -16.24
CA GLY A 284 3.15 15.03 -15.87
C GLY A 284 4.15 15.19 -16.99
N ALA A 285 4.33 14.18 -17.85
CA ALA A 285 5.25 14.26 -18.99
C ALA A 285 4.89 15.39 -19.98
N ALA A 286 3.60 15.63 -20.20
CA ALA A 286 3.14 16.69 -21.08
C ALA A 286 3.42 18.11 -20.55
N LEU A 287 3.51 18.25 -19.22
CA LEU A 287 3.80 19.50 -18.54
C LEU A 287 5.30 19.81 -18.48
N ILE A 288 6.13 18.77 -18.56
CA ILE A 288 7.58 18.87 -18.50
C ILE A 288 8.13 19.03 -19.92
N GLY A 289 8.24 20.27 -20.38
CA GLY A 289 8.83 20.57 -21.69
C GLY A 289 10.33 20.29 -21.77
N ASP A 290 10.90 20.48 -22.96
CA ASP A 290 12.36 20.34 -23.19
C ASP A 290 13.19 21.40 -22.46
N ASP A 291 12.57 22.49 -22.02
CA ASP A 291 13.22 23.67 -21.41
C ASP A 291 13.48 23.54 -19.89
N LEU A 292 13.44 22.31 -19.34
CA LEU A 292 13.82 22.11 -17.95
C LEU A 292 15.25 22.60 -17.66
N PRO A 293 15.47 23.24 -16.49
CA PRO A 293 16.82 23.56 -16.04
C PRO A 293 17.74 22.35 -16.12
N GLY A 294 18.97 22.53 -16.65
CA GLY A 294 19.88 21.44 -17.02
C GLY A 294 20.26 20.50 -15.87
N ALA A 295 20.21 20.99 -14.62
CA ALA A 295 20.48 20.17 -13.43
C ALA A 295 19.32 19.27 -13.00
N ILE A 296 18.11 19.40 -13.60
CA ILE A 296 16.94 18.56 -13.30
C ILE A 296 16.97 17.32 -14.18
N ILE A 297 16.88 16.14 -13.57
CA ILE A 297 16.70 14.86 -14.25
C ILE A 297 15.24 14.45 -14.06
N PRO A 298 14.39 14.49 -15.09
CA PRO A 298 13.03 13.97 -15.01
C PRO A 298 13.06 12.44 -14.97
N VAL A 299 12.19 11.87 -14.13
CA VAL A 299 12.01 10.43 -13.96
C VAL A 299 10.53 10.14 -14.08
N ALA A 300 10.14 9.56 -15.23
CA ALA A 300 8.78 9.17 -15.50
C ALA A 300 8.42 7.89 -14.71
N MET A 301 7.23 7.89 -14.13
CA MET A 301 6.64 6.80 -13.38
C MET A 301 5.24 6.52 -13.92
N GLU A 302 4.75 5.28 -13.79
CA GLU A 302 3.33 4.98 -14.05
C GLU A 302 2.43 5.88 -13.22
N GLU A 303 2.72 5.95 -11.91
CA GLU A 303 2.13 6.87 -10.95
C GLU A 303 3.19 7.38 -9.98
N ILE A 304 3.10 8.63 -9.56
CA ILE A 304 4.12 9.26 -8.71
C ILE A 304 4.29 8.62 -7.33
N THR A 305 3.27 7.91 -6.84
CA THR A 305 3.30 7.18 -5.57
C THR A 305 4.07 5.85 -5.64
N VAL A 306 4.52 5.42 -6.81
CA VAL A 306 5.43 4.26 -6.96
C VAL A 306 6.79 4.57 -6.34
N ALA A 307 7.27 5.81 -6.48
CA ALA A 307 8.47 6.28 -5.78
C ALA A 307 8.11 6.59 -4.31
N SER A 308 8.78 5.94 -3.37
CA SER A 308 8.54 6.04 -1.93
C SER A 308 9.75 6.61 -1.19
N ILE A 309 9.61 6.81 0.11
CA ILE A 309 10.64 7.41 0.98
C ILE A 309 12.02 6.74 0.83
N ASP A 310 12.10 5.44 0.60
CA ASP A 310 13.35 4.74 0.39
C ASP A 310 14.03 5.13 -0.93
N HIS A 311 13.27 5.40 -2.00
CA HIS A 311 13.80 5.90 -3.26
C HIS A 311 14.30 7.35 -3.13
N TRP A 312 13.54 8.20 -2.44
CA TRP A 312 13.90 9.61 -2.24
C TRP A 312 15.16 9.76 -1.39
N MET A 313 15.18 9.09 -0.23
CA MET A 313 16.31 9.15 0.70
C MET A 313 17.57 8.52 0.11
N SER A 314 17.43 7.41 -0.64
CA SER A 314 18.55 6.79 -1.34
C SER A 314 19.13 7.70 -2.43
N SER A 315 18.27 8.36 -3.21
CA SER A 315 18.74 9.30 -4.23
C SER A 315 19.52 10.46 -3.63
N LEU A 316 19.08 11.01 -2.49
CA LEU A 316 19.82 12.01 -1.73
C LEU A 316 21.15 11.45 -1.22
N ALA A 317 21.15 10.25 -0.64
CA ALA A 317 22.34 9.60 -0.11
C ALA A 317 23.36 9.26 -1.21
N TRP A 318 22.94 9.00 -2.44
CA TRP A 318 23.81 8.85 -3.61
C TRP A 318 24.30 10.18 -4.17
N GLY A 319 23.84 11.29 -3.61
CA GLY A 319 24.35 12.63 -3.90
C GLY A 319 23.45 13.48 -4.78
N ALA A 320 22.16 13.18 -4.91
CA ALA A 320 21.21 14.14 -5.44
C ALA A 320 21.10 15.34 -4.49
N ARG A 321 20.87 16.53 -5.05
CA ARG A 321 20.73 17.77 -4.28
C ARG A 321 19.36 17.89 -3.63
N GLN A 322 18.33 17.54 -4.41
CA GLN A 322 16.93 17.73 -4.08
C GLN A 322 16.08 16.71 -4.83
N ILE A 323 14.93 16.39 -4.26
CA ILE A 323 13.89 15.57 -4.87
C ILE A 323 12.65 16.45 -5.03
N LEU A 324 12.11 16.46 -6.22
CA LEU A 324 10.83 17.09 -6.55
C LEU A 324 9.85 15.99 -6.98
N VAL A 325 8.61 16.06 -6.54
CA VAL A 325 7.53 15.17 -6.95
C VAL A 325 6.42 16.05 -7.53
N LEU A 326 6.14 15.88 -8.81
CA LEU A 326 5.11 16.65 -9.51
C LEU A 326 3.73 16.02 -9.29
N ASN A 327 2.87 16.74 -8.59
CA ASN A 327 1.48 16.39 -8.39
C ASN A 327 0.61 17.12 -9.41
N THR A 328 -0.10 16.38 -10.23
CA THR A 328 -1.01 16.95 -11.24
C THR A 328 -2.46 16.97 -10.73
N ALA A 329 -3.31 17.71 -11.42
CA ALA A 329 -4.75 17.76 -11.12
C ALA A 329 -5.42 16.38 -11.32
N ALA A 330 -4.82 15.47 -12.09
CA ALA A 330 -5.30 14.12 -12.33
C ALA A 330 -4.97 13.14 -11.20
N THR A 331 -4.02 13.50 -10.31
CA THR A 331 -3.64 12.64 -9.18
C THR A 331 -4.79 12.52 -8.17
N ALA A 332 -5.19 11.31 -7.85
CA ALA A 332 -6.27 11.06 -6.90
C ALA A 332 -6.00 11.70 -5.53
N PRO A 333 -7.02 12.29 -4.86
CA PRO A 333 -6.86 12.95 -3.56
C PRO A 333 -6.21 12.09 -2.48
N THR A 334 -6.58 10.81 -2.40
CA THR A 334 -5.98 9.83 -1.47
C THR A 334 -4.47 9.67 -1.70
N LEU A 335 -4.03 9.65 -2.98
CA LEU A 335 -2.61 9.56 -3.33
C LEU A 335 -1.87 10.84 -2.94
N THR A 336 -2.45 12.00 -3.24
CA THR A 336 -1.89 13.30 -2.83
C THR A 336 -1.74 13.41 -1.30
N GLN A 337 -2.74 12.96 -0.55
CA GLN A 337 -2.70 12.97 0.92
C GLN A 337 -1.60 12.05 1.46
N MET A 338 -1.48 10.86 0.88
CA MET A 338 -0.43 9.90 1.23
C MET A 338 0.97 10.49 0.98
N LEU A 339 1.20 11.05 -0.22
CA LEU A 339 2.46 11.69 -0.58
C LEU A 339 2.84 12.80 0.39
N LYS A 340 1.89 13.67 0.76
CA LYS A 340 2.11 14.73 1.76
C LYS A 340 2.60 14.17 3.10
N GLY A 341 2.01 13.06 3.55
CA GLY A 341 2.43 12.40 4.80
C GLY A 341 3.83 11.81 4.72
N GLU A 342 4.15 11.09 3.65
CA GLU A 342 5.47 10.47 3.45
C GLU A 342 6.59 11.51 3.22
N LEU A 343 6.30 12.57 2.45
CA LEU A 343 7.23 13.69 2.25
C LEU A 343 7.50 14.45 3.54
N GLN A 344 6.47 14.66 4.36
CA GLN A 344 6.63 15.27 5.68
C GLN A 344 7.54 14.41 6.57
N LEU A 345 7.29 13.11 6.63
CA LEU A 345 8.15 12.18 7.39
C LEU A 345 9.60 12.24 6.92
N ALA A 346 9.84 12.21 5.59
CA ALA A 346 11.18 12.27 5.03
C ALA A 346 11.90 13.58 5.42
N ASN A 347 11.20 14.72 5.34
CA ASN A 347 11.75 16.01 5.72
C ASN A 347 11.94 16.15 7.24
N ASP A 348 11.09 15.55 8.06
CA ASP A 348 11.27 15.52 9.51
C ASP A 348 12.53 14.74 9.88
N ILE A 349 12.79 13.60 9.21
CA ILE A 349 14.03 12.83 9.36
C ILE A 349 15.25 13.69 8.95
N LEU A 350 15.18 14.40 7.82
CA LEU A 350 16.25 15.28 7.36
C LEU A 350 16.47 16.45 8.33
N ASN A 351 15.42 17.02 8.88
CA ASN A 351 15.49 18.11 9.85
C ASN A 351 16.17 17.67 11.16
N GLU A 352 15.88 16.46 11.66
CA GLU A 352 16.58 15.90 12.82
C GLU A 352 18.10 15.74 12.58
N MET A 353 18.49 15.57 11.32
CA MET A 353 19.91 15.54 10.90
C MET A 353 20.48 16.95 10.64
N GLY A 354 19.72 18.03 10.88
CA GLY A 354 20.13 19.39 10.56
C GLY A 354 20.22 19.70 9.07
N GLN A 355 19.57 18.88 8.22
CA GLN A 355 19.50 19.09 6.79
C GLN A 355 18.32 19.99 6.41
N PRO A 356 18.41 20.77 5.33
CA PRO A 356 17.24 21.50 4.80
C PRO A 356 16.18 20.54 4.29
N GLN A 357 14.96 21.07 4.05
CA GLN A 357 13.88 20.31 3.41
C GLN A 357 14.25 20.06 1.94
N ARG A 358 14.79 18.87 1.66
CA ARG A 358 15.30 18.49 0.34
C ARG A 358 14.28 17.80 -0.55
N ILE A 359 13.10 17.49 -0.02
CA ILE A 359 12.07 16.75 -0.74
C ILE A 359 10.80 17.59 -0.77
N SER A 360 10.29 17.92 -1.96
CA SER A 360 9.13 18.80 -2.13
C SER A 360 8.09 18.21 -3.07
N LEU A 361 6.83 18.31 -2.67
CA LEU A 361 5.70 18.14 -3.58
C LEU A 361 5.49 19.49 -4.29
N ILE A 362 5.50 19.47 -5.60
CA ILE A 362 5.23 20.63 -6.44
C ILE A 362 3.97 20.38 -7.26
N ASP A 363 3.26 21.42 -7.57
CA ASP A 363 2.09 21.40 -8.44
C ASP A 363 2.44 21.93 -9.86
N GLU A 364 1.48 21.86 -10.76
CA GLU A 364 1.62 22.30 -12.14
C GLU A 364 2.05 23.75 -12.24
N SER A 365 1.56 24.62 -11.34
CA SER A 365 1.90 26.06 -11.33
C SER A 365 3.35 26.33 -10.92
N SER A 366 4.00 25.36 -10.28
CA SER A 366 5.38 25.45 -9.81
C SER A 366 6.41 25.19 -10.92
N ILE A 367 5.99 24.68 -12.07
CA ILE A 367 6.88 24.28 -13.18
C ILE A 367 7.65 25.51 -13.71
N ASP A 368 6.98 26.63 -13.88
CA ASP A 368 7.60 27.88 -14.34
C ASP A 368 8.65 28.43 -13.35
N SER A 369 8.58 28.04 -12.08
CA SER A 369 9.48 28.48 -10.99
C SER A 369 10.59 27.48 -10.63
N LEU A 370 10.76 26.40 -11.39
CA LEU A 370 11.79 25.38 -11.12
C LEU A 370 13.21 25.95 -11.06
N ALA A 371 13.52 26.98 -11.86
CA ALA A 371 14.81 27.64 -11.83
C ALA A 371 15.07 28.32 -10.48
N ASP A 372 14.05 28.94 -9.87
CA ASP A 372 14.16 29.59 -8.56
C ASP A 372 14.36 28.56 -7.45
N LEU A 373 13.66 27.40 -7.51
CA LEU A 373 13.83 26.30 -6.56
C LEU A 373 15.27 25.77 -6.59
N ILE A 374 15.86 25.63 -7.79
CA ILE A 374 17.26 25.24 -7.94
C ILE A 374 18.20 26.30 -7.37
N ALA A 375 17.94 27.58 -7.63
CA ALA A 375 18.74 28.68 -7.11
C ALA A 375 18.79 28.65 -5.57
N ILE A 376 17.65 28.43 -4.92
CA ILE A 376 17.56 28.28 -3.46
C ILE A 376 18.39 27.07 -3.00
N SER A 377 18.20 25.91 -3.64
CA SER A 377 18.88 24.68 -3.24
C SER A 377 20.38 24.69 -3.54
N SER A 378 20.86 25.61 -4.41
CA SER A 378 22.29 25.73 -4.73
C SER A 378 23.15 26.14 -3.53
N GLY A 379 22.56 26.82 -2.54
CA GLY A 379 23.21 27.21 -1.29
C GLY A 379 23.25 26.12 -0.22
N TRP A 380 22.62 24.97 -0.43
CA TRP A 380 22.58 23.89 0.57
C TRP A 380 23.89 23.11 0.65
N PRO A 381 24.21 22.51 1.82
CA PRO A 381 25.37 21.65 1.96
C PRO A 381 25.37 20.53 0.91
N VAL A 382 26.52 20.25 0.32
CA VAL A 382 26.65 19.16 -0.66
C VAL A 382 26.67 17.83 0.08
N ILE A 383 25.82 16.90 -0.32
CA ILE A 383 25.86 15.53 0.16
C ILE A 383 26.95 14.77 -0.59
N MET A 384 27.87 14.17 0.14
CA MET A 384 28.87 13.26 -0.43
C MET A 384 28.20 11.94 -0.76
N PRO A 385 28.41 11.39 -1.98
CA PRO A 385 27.78 10.14 -2.37
C PRO A 385 28.15 8.98 -1.46
N GLY A 386 27.15 8.21 -1.04
CA GLY A 386 27.33 6.94 -0.35
C GLY A 386 27.37 5.77 -1.31
N GLU A 387 28.07 4.71 -0.92
CA GLU A 387 28.07 3.44 -1.63
C GLU A 387 27.38 2.38 -0.78
N PHE A 388 26.16 2.04 -1.11
CA PHE A 388 25.40 0.95 -0.49
C PHE A 388 24.48 0.29 -1.52
N ALA A 389 24.24 -1.01 -1.33
CA ALA A 389 23.35 -1.77 -2.19
C ALA A 389 21.89 -1.61 -1.72
N ALA A 390 20.99 -1.40 -2.67
CA ALA A 390 19.56 -1.53 -2.43
C ALA A 390 19.20 -3.01 -2.24
N THR A 391 18.54 -3.33 -1.13
CA THR A 391 18.14 -4.70 -0.77
C THR A 391 16.63 -4.78 -0.55
N THR A 392 16.17 -4.90 0.68
CA THR A 392 14.75 -4.74 1.02
C THR A 392 14.42 -3.25 1.18
N LYS A 393 13.16 -2.87 0.97
CA LYS A 393 12.69 -1.49 1.16
C LYS A 393 13.22 -0.86 2.45
N ARG A 394 13.05 -1.55 3.58
CA ARG A 394 13.44 -1.07 4.90
C ARG A 394 14.95 -0.94 5.09
N ASN A 395 15.72 -1.95 4.67
CA ASN A 395 17.16 -1.91 4.79
C ASN A 395 17.81 -0.85 3.88
N THR A 396 17.24 -0.65 2.69
CA THR A 396 17.67 0.41 1.78
C THR A 396 17.42 1.79 2.38
N LEU A 397 16.24 2.01 2.95
CA LEU A 397 15.92 3.26 3.65
C LEU A 397 16.89 3.52 4.81
N TYR A 398 17.14 2.52 5.67
CA TYR A 398 18.06 2.69 6.78
C TYR A 398 19.52 2.92 6.33
N ALA A 399 19.97 2.25 5.26
CA ALA A 399 21.30 2.52 4.71
C ALA A 399 21.44 3.96 4.21
N ALA A 400 20.42 4.49 3.56
CA ALA A 400 20.38 5.89 3.13
C ALA A 400 20.39 6.86 4.34
N ILE A 401 19.55 6.60 5.34
CA ILE A 401 19.48 7.39 6.57
C ILE A 401 20.82 7.38 7.30
N ASP A 402 21.44 6.20 7.47
CA ASP A 402 22.71 6.05 8.16
C ASP A 402 23.81 6.86 7.46
N HIS A 403 23.88 6.77 6.11
CA HIS A 403 24.85 7.54 5.34
C HIS A 403 24.63 9.06 5.44
N LEU A 404 23.37 9.52 5.40
CA LEU A 404 23.05 10.94 5.55
C LEU A 404 23.35 11.44 6.97
N ASN A 405 23.10 10.62 7.99
CA ASN A 405 23.35 10.95 9.39
C ASN A 405 24.86 11.00 9.72
N GLU A 406 25.68 10.14 9.09
CA GLU A 406 27.15 10.18 9.23
C GLU A 406 27.75 11.51 8.73
N GLN A 407 27.11 12.20 7.80
CA GLN A 407 27.53 13.51 7.29
C GLN A 407 26.97 14.68 8.07
N ALA A 408 25.91 14.47 8.80
CA ALA A 408 25.40 15.42 9.77
C ALA A 408 26.32 15.45 11.00
N ALA A 409 26.38 16.56 11.73
CA ALA A 409 27.15 16.64 12.96
C ALA A 409 26.44 15.80 14.04
N SER A 410 26.58 14.49 13.93
CA SER A 410 26.14 13.43 14.86
C SER A 410 24.97 13.82 15.79
N VAL A 411 23.82 13.26 15.56
CA VAL A 411 22.72 13.42 16.49
C VAL A 411 22.15 12.03 16.79
N ASP A 412 22.31 11.59 18.02
CA ASP A 412 21.59 10.43 18.57
C ASP A 412 20.12 10.84 18.81
N THR A 413 19.42 11.25 17.74
CA THR A 413 18.05 11.73 17.83
C THR A 413 17.07 10.65 17.46
N CYS A 414 15.94 10.72 18.11
CA CYS A 414 14.82 9.83 17.89
C CYS A 414 13.59 10.65 17.50
N LEU A 415 13.14 10.51 16.27
CA LEU A 415 11.89 11.11 15.80
C LEU A 415 10.70 10.33 16.35
N THR A 416 9.88 10.99 17.19
CA THR A 416 8.67 10.40 17.77
C THR A 416 7.44 11.03 17.13
N GLN A 417 6.67 10.23 16.41
CA GLN A 417 5.39 10.62 15.81
C GLN A 417 4.39 9.47 15.95
N SER A 418 3.10 9.79 16.00
CA SER A 418 2.05 8.77 15.99
C SER A 418 2.01 8.03 14.63
N ASN A 419 1.68 6.74 14.67
CA ASN A 419 1.46 5.91 13.49
C ASN A 419 2.67 5.67 12.57
N LEU A 420 3.90 5.90 13.04
CA LEU A 420 5.08 5.48 12.27
C LEU A 420 5.14 3.95 12.17
N PRO A 421 5.56 3.39 11.02
CA PRO A 421 5.86 1.97 10.90
C PRO A 421 7.26 1.61 11.45
N TYR A 422 7.71 2.34 12.43
CA TYR A 422 9.00 2.22 13.13
C TYR A 422 8.78 2.41 14.61
N GLY A 423 9.52 1.72 15.47
CA GLY A 423 9.41 1.95 16.91
C GLY A 423 9.91 0.82 17.76
N ILE A 424 9.65 0.97 19.04
CA ILE A 424 10.09 0.04 20.08
C ILE A 424 8.93 -0.76 20.67
N VAL A 425 9.32 -1.89 21.25
CA VAL A 425 8.45 -2.74 22.07
C VAL A 425 8.93 -2.63 23.51
N SER A 426 8.00 -2.34 24.41
CA SER A 426 8.24 -2.36 25.86
C SER A 426 7.50 -3.53 26.49
N VAL A 427 8.08 -4.11 27.54
CA VAL A 427 7.53 -5.27 28.23
C VAL A 427 7.44 -4.98 29.73
N ASN A 428 6.24 -5.15 30.27
CA ASN A 428 6.07 -5.18 31.72
C ASN A 428 6.62 -6.54 32.22
N THR A 429 7.80 -6.48 32.86
CA THR A 429 8.51 -7.66 33.32
C THR A 429 7.80 -8.42 34.43
N ASP A 430 6.93 -7.77 35.21
CA ASP A 430 6.21 -8.39 36.31
C ASP A 430 5.05 -9.25 35.82
N SER A 431 4.34 -8.80 34.77
CA SER A 431 3.21 -9.52 34.18
C SER A 431 3.62 -10.52 33.08
N CYS A 432 4.73 -10.31 32.40
CA CYS A 432 5.20 -11.17 31.34
C CYS A 432 5.59 -12.57 31.87
N THR A 433 5.05 -13.63 31.29
CA THR A 433 5.33 -15.02 31.65
C THR A 433 6.36 -15.71 30.74
N LEU A 434 6.97 -14.97 29.78
CA LEU A 434 7.84 -15.52 28.74
C LEU A 434 7.20 -16.69 27.96
N CYS A 435 5.89 -16.61 27.70
CA CYS A 435 5.17 -17.61 26.90
C CYS A 435 5.51 -17.59 25.41
N LEU A 436 6.22 -16.55 24.94
CA LEU A 436 6.72 -16.35 23.57
C LEU A 436 5.63 -16.30 22.48
N SER A 437 4.36 -16.11 22.83
CA SER A 437 3.28 -15.90 21.85
C SER A 437 3.57 -14.70 20.93
N CYS A 438 4.20 -13.66 21.47
CA CYS A 438 4.62 -12.49 20.71
C CYS A 438 5.71 -12.79 19.68
N VAL A 439 6.61 -13.73 19.97
CA VAL A 439 7.64 -14.21 19.01
C VAL A 439 6.99 -14.98 17.87
N SER A 440 6.10 -15.91 18.16
CA SER A 440 5.43 -16.74 17.15
C SER A 440 4.55 -15.94 16.18
N THR A 441 4.08 -14.76 16.60
CA THR A 441 3.24 -13.87 15.76
C THR A 441 4.02 -12.77 15.06
N CYS A 442 5.30 -12.56 15.36
CA CYS A 442 6.09 -11.50 14.76
C CYS A 442 6.49 -11.85 13.31
N PRO A 443 5.96 -11.15 12.28
CA PRO A 443 6.21 -11.51 10.87
C PRO A 443 7.62 -11.13 10.42
N THR A 444 8.24 -10.13 11.06
CA THR A 444 9.57 -9.62 10.71
C THR A 444 10.68 -10.17 11.61
N GLN A 445 10.32 -11.04 12.56
CA GLN A 445 11.26 -11.58 13.54
C GLN A 445 11.98 -10.51 14.39
N ALA A 446 11.37 -9.32 14.52
CA ALA A 446 11.87 -8.30 15.43
C ALA A 446 11.87 -8.75 16.90
N LEU A 447 10.99 -9.68 17.26
CA LEU A 447 10.98 -10.38 18.54
C LEU A 447 11.48 -11.81 18.34
N THR A 448 12.45 -12.21 19.16
CA THR A 448 13.05 -13.55 19.13
C THR A 448 13.17 -14.12 20.54
N ASP A 449 13.29 -15.42 20.65
CA ASP A 449 13.58 -16.10 21.91
C ASP A 449 15.08 -16.01 22.27
N GLY A 450 15.42 -16.49 23.44
CA GLY A 450 16.81 -16.53 23.93
C GLY A 450 17.59 -17.79 23.59
N GLY A 451 17.01 -18.71 22.79
CA GLY A 451 17.61 -20.01 22.50
C GLY A 451 17.68 -20.90 23.75
N ASP A 452 18.88 -21.12 24.28
CA ASP A 452 19.13 -22.01 25.43
C ASP A 452 18.59 -21.47 26.78
N LYS A 453 18.28 -20.16 26.83
CA LYS A 453 17.75 -19.52 28.05
C LYS A 453 16.39 -18.89 27.80
N PRO A 454 15.44 -19.01 28.75
CA PRO A 454 14.18 -18.29 28.65
C PRO A 454 14.41 -16.79 28.61
N ALA A 455 14.34 -16.20 27.41
CA ALA A 455 14.46 -14.76 27.22
C ALA A 455 13.58 -14.29 26.06
N LEU A 456 13.20 -13.04 26.11
CA LEU A 456 12.55 -12.30 25.04
C LEU A 456 13.49 -11.21 24.57
N ASN A 457 13.95 -11.33 23.35
CA ASN A 457 14.85 -10.40 22.69
C ASN A 457 14.11 -9.56 21.65
N PHE A 458 14.61 -8.36 21.40
CA PHE A 458 14.03 -7.40 20.46
C PHE A 458 15.11 -6.71 19.63
N LEU A 459 14.87 -6.64 18.32
CA LEU A 459 15.66 -5.88 17.35
C LEU A 459 14.80 -4.75 16.78
N GLU A 460 15.12 -3.50 17.14
CA GLU A 460 14.33 -2.31 16.78
C GLU A 460 14.26 -2.10 15.26
N GLN A 461 15.36 -2.35 14.54
CA GLN A 461 15.45 -2.19 13.08
C GLN A 461 14.36 -2.96 12.33
N ASP A 462 13.93 -4.12 12.81
CA ASP A 462 12.99 -4.99 12.12
C ASP A 462 11.53 -4.79 12.57
N CYS A 463 11.29 -3.97 13.60
CA CYS A 463 9.95 -3.71 14.10
C CYS A 463 9.13 -2.79 13.18
N VAL A 464 7.97 -3.27 12.71
CA VAL A 464 7.05 -2.52 11.82
C VAL A 464 5.82 -1.97 12.53
N GLN A 465 5.77 -2.00 13.86
CA GLN A 465 4.67 -1.45 14.67
C GLN A 465 3.28 -1.99 14.25
N CYS A 466 3.18 -3.27 13.89
CA CYS A 466 1.95 -3.87 13.37
C CYS A 466 0.91 -4.22 14.44
N GLY A 467 1.26 -4.22 15.72
CA GLY A 467 0.35 -4.50 16.83
C GLY A 467 0.11 -5.99 17.12
N LEU A 468 0.61 -6.91 16.30
CA LEU A 468 0.34 -8.36 16.47
C LEU A 468 0.84 -8.89 17.83
N CYS A 469 2.05 -8.51 18.26
CA CYS A 469 2.63 -8.95 19.54
C CYS A 469 1.85 -8.45 20.76
N GLU A 470 1.33 -7.23 20.70
CA GLU A 470 0.50 -6.65 21.76
C GLU A 470 -0.82 -7.40 21.90
N LYS A 471 -1.52 -7.62 20.76
CA LYS A 471 -2.78 -8.39 20.72
C LYS A 471 -2.61 -9.87 21.06
N ALA A 472 -1.45 -10.45 20.76
CA ALA A 472 -1.15 -11.85 21.03
C ALA A 472 -0.76 -12.11 22.50
N CYS A 473 -0.49 -11.08 23.27
CA CYS A 473 -0.03 -11.22 24.66
C CYS A 473 -1.19 -11.55 25.61
N PRO A 474 -1.28 -12.77 26.18
CA PRO A 474 -2.37 -13.14 27.08
C PRO A 474 -2.33 -12.39 28.42
N GLU A 475 -1.16 -11.84 28.76
CA GLU A 475 -0.94 -11.14 30.01
C GLU A 475 -1.00 -9.60 29.85
N ASN A 476 -1.29 -9.08 28.64
CA ASN A 476 -1.26 -7.65 28.30
C ASN A 476 0.05 -6.96 28.75
N ALA A 477 1.17 -7.68 28.64
CA ALA A 477 2.47 -7.24 29.12
C ALA A 477 3.25 -6.41 28.08
N ILE A 478 2.75 -6.29 26.83
CA ILE A 478 3.45 -5.64 25.73
C ILE A 478 2.78 -4.31 25.42
N SER A 479 3.58 -3.28 25.19
CA SER A 479 3.17 -2.00 24.65
C SER A 479 4.11 -1.55 23.52
N LEU A 480 3.56 -0.76 22.59
CA LEU A 480 4.25 -0.26 21.43
C LEU A 480 4.42 1.26 21.51
N THR A 481 5.58 1.76 21.10
CA THR A 481 5.82 3.19 20.94
C THR A 481 6.39 3.46 19.57
N SER A 482 5.65 4.26 18.78
CA SER A 482 6.08 4.65 17.43
C SER A 482 7.19 5.67 17.52
N GLN A 483 8.35 5.34 16.93
CA GLN A 483 9.52 6.22 16.83
C GLN A 483 10.44 5.75 15.72
N MET A 484 11.20 6.66 15.14
CA MET A 484 12.34 6.33 14.27
C MET A 484 13.62 6.73 14.98
N ASN A 485 14.42 5.76 15.35
CA ASN A 485 15.72 5.98 15.98
C ASN A 485 16.78 6.15 14.89
N LEU A 486 17.50 7.27 14.87
CA LEU A 486 18.54 7.58 13.91
C LEU A 486 19.93 7.00 14.29
N ASP A 487 20.08 6.54 15.53
CA ASP A 487 21.28 5.82 15.96
C ASP A 487 21.29 4.39 15.40
N LYS A 488 22.15 4.16 14.42
CA LYS A 488 22.38 2.87 13.77
C LYS A 488 22.71 1.76 14.75
N GLN A 489 23.64 2.03 15.69
CA GLN A 489 24.11 1.03 16.64
C GLN A 489 22.97 0.62 17.59
N ALA A 490 22.22 1.60 18.10
CA ALA A 490 21.08 1.33 18.98
C ALA A 490 19.97 0.53 18.28
N ARG A 491 19.67 0.83 16.99
CA ARG A 491 18.68 0.08 16.19
C ARG A 491 19.08 -1.36 15.92
N GLN A 492 20.39 -1.60 15.66
CA GLN A 492 20.93 -2.90 15.26
C GLN A 492 21.35 -3.76 16.44
N THR A 493 21.29 -3.22 17.66
CA THR A 493 21.64 -3.96 18.87
C THR A 493 20.42 -4.72 19.39
N ILE A 494 20.57 -6.03 19.54
CA ILE A 494 19.54 -6.87 20.16
C ILE A 494 19.43 -6.50 21.65
N LYS A 495 18.23 -6.10 22.05
CA LYS A 495 17.88 -5.74 23.45
C LYS A 495 17.15 -6.91 24.09
N THR A 496 17.65 -7.43 25.20
CA THR A 496 16.89 -8.42 26.00
C THR A 496 15.85 -7.69 26.85
N LEU A 497 14.57 -7.87 26.50
CA LEU A 497 13.44 -7.22 27.17
C LEU A 497 13.09 -7.90 28.49
N LYS A 498 13.22 -9.21 28.54
CA LYS A 498 13.07 -10.02 29.76
C LYS A 498 13.88 -11.31 29.64
N GLN A 499 14.48 -11.74 30.74
CA GLN A 499 15.16 -13.02 30.88
C GLN A 499 14.95 -13.58 32.27
N GLU A 500 14.83 -14.89 32.41
CA GLU A 500 14.82 -15.58 33.68
C GLU A 500 15.46 -16.97 33.58
N ASP A 501 15.80 -17.58 34.73
CA ASP A 501 16.25 -18.97 34.74
C ASP A 501 15.08 -19.91 34.45
N PRO A 502 15.33 -21.05 33.78
CA PRO A 502 14.30 -22.05 33.57
C PRO A 502 13.80 -22.63 34.91
N PHE A 503 12.55 -23.06 34.91
CA PHE A 503 11.97 -23.82 36.01
C PHE A 503 12.29 -25.29 35.84
N GLU A 504 12.92 -25.87 36.85
CA GLU A 504 13.27 -27.30 36.85
C GLU A 504 12.13 -28.16 37.42
N CYS A 505 11.90 -29.29 36.80
CA CYS A 505 10.92 -30.26 37.27
C CYS A 505 11.25 -30.73 38.71
N ILE A 506 10.31 -30.58 39.65
CA ILE A 506 10.49 -30.96 41.04
C ILE A 506 10.80 -32.47 41.24
N ARG A 507 10.52 -33.34 40.25
CA ARG A 507 10.73 -34.77 40.31
C ARG A 507 12.03 -35.24 39.65
N CYS A 508 12.38 -34.69 38.48
CA CYS A 508 13.55 -35.16 37.71
C CYS A 508 14.62 -34.12 37.48
N GLY A 509 14.40 -32.86 37.89
CA GLY A 509 15.36 -31.77 37.71
C GLY A 509 15.49 -31.23 36.28
N THR A 510 14.74 -31.77 35.29
CA THR A 510 14.83 -31.34 33.90
C THR A 510 14.19 -29.94 33.75
N PRO A 511 14.84 -28.95 33.14
CA PRO A 511 14.23 -27.66 32.78
C PRO A 511 13.08 -27.87 31.79
N PHE A 512 11.90 -27.24 32.01
CA PHE A 512 10.75 -27.46 31.12
C PHE A 512 9.84 -26.23 30.92
N ALA A 513 9.93 -25.22 31.74
CA ALA A 513 9.07 -24.04 31.72
C ALA A 513 9.82 -22.81 32.22
N THR A 514 9.15 -21.66 32.31
CA THR A 514 9.66 -20.46 32.96
C THR A 514 9.12 -20.34 34.38
N LYS A 515 9.88 -19.71 35.29
CA LYS A 515 9.44 -19.52 36.68
C LYS A 515 8.17 -18.70 36.77
N SER A 516 8.09 -17.62 35.96
CA SER A 516 6.91 -16.76 35.90
C SER A 516 5.69 -17.49 35.33
N MET A 517 5.85 -18.38 34.35
CA MET A 517 4.75 -19.19 33.82
C MET A 517 4.19 -20.15 34.85
N ILE A 518 5.05 -20.88 35.59
CA ILE A 518 4.60 -21.79 36.66
C ILE A 518 3.86 -21.02 37.75
N LYS A 519 4.40 -19.87 38.18
CA LYS A 519 3.74 -19.00 39.16
C LYS A 519 2.36 -18.57 38.67
N ARG A 520 2.26 -18.10 37.44
CA ARG A 520 0.99 -17.69 36.83
C ARG A 520 -0.03 -18.82 36.74
N MET A 521 0.42 -20.02 36.33
CA MET A 521 -0.44 -21.21 36.30
C MET A 521 -0.97 -21.56 37.69
N GLN A 522 -0.14 -21.48 38.73
CA GLN A 522 -0.56 -21.73 40.10
C GLN A 522 -1.60 -20.69 40.57
N GLU A 523 -1.44 -19.41 40.23
CA GLU A 523 -2.39 -18.35 40.57
C GLU A 523 -3.75 -18.55 39.91
N VAL A 524 -3.77 -18.92 38.61
CA VAL A 524 -5.01 -19.03 37.80
C VAL A 524 -5.71 -20.35 38.05
N ILE A 525 -4.98 -21.47 38.09
CA ILE A 525 -5.54 -22.83 38.07
C ILE A 525 -5.51 -23.45 39.47
N GLY A 526 -4.61 -23.00 40.36
CA GLY A 526 -4.42 -23.59 41.68
C GLY A 526 -5.67 -23.54 42.59
N GLY A 527 -6.58 -22.61 42.35
CA GLY A 527 -7.89 -22.52 43.03
C GLY A 527 -9.00 -23.41 42.42
N HIS A 528 -8.78 -24.04 41.27
CA HIS A 528 -9.79 -24.85 40.59
C HIS A 528 -9.91 -26.23 41.27
N SER A 529 -11.12 -26.69 41.51
CA SER A 529 -11.41 -27.95 42.23
C SER A 529 -10.66 -29.19 41.70
N ALA A 530 -10.40 -29.25 40.40
CA ALA A 530 -9.66 -30.32 39.74
C ALA A 530 -8.15 -30.34 40.05
N PHE A 531 -7.58 -29.22 40.48
CA PHE A 531 -6.14 -29.06 40.80
C PHE A 531 -5.84 -28.76 42.25
N SER A 532 -6.85 -28.41 43.04
CA SER A 532 -6.69 -28.02 44.45
C SER A 532 -6.04 -29.12 45.31
N ALA A 533 -6.18 -30.40 44.91
CA ALA A 533 -5.57 -31.54 45.62
C ALA A 533 -4.13 -31.87 45.17
N ASN A 534 -3.67 -31.39 43.99
CA ASN A 534 -2.39 -31.75 43.38
C ASN A 534 -1.75 -30.60 42.58
N THR A 535 -1.62 -29.43 43.19
CA THR A 535 -0.96 -28.25 42.58
C THR A 535 0.52 -28.52 42.25
N GLU A 536 1.16 -29.47 42.91
CA GLU A 536 2.54 -29.89 42.65
C GLU A 536 2.73 -30.45 41.22
N ARG A 537 1.68 -30.99 40.62
CA ARG A 537 1.74 -31.48 39.22
C ARG A 537 2.01 -30.37 38.22
N LEU A 538 1.65 -29.13 38.51
CA LEU A 538 1.98 -27.96 37.69
C LEU A 538 3.50 -27.68 37.64
N GLN A 539 4.23 -28.16 38.65
CA GLN A 539 5.68 -28.01 38.77
C GLN A 539 6.46 -29.22 38.21
N MET A 540 5.78 -30.16 37.56
CA MET A 540 6.39 -31.32 36.92
C MET A 540 6.40 -31.20 35.41
N CYS A 541 7.47 -31.66 34.75
CA CYS A 541 7.52 -31.82 33.30
C CYS A 541 6.44 -32.80 32.81
N SER A 542 6.14 -32.78 31.51
CA SER A 542 5.11 -33.64 30.90
C SER A 542 5.25 -35.13 31.29
N ASP A 543 6.47 -35.66 31.22
CA ASP A 543 6.74 -37.07 31.50
C ASP A 543 6.55 -37.43 32.96
N CYS A 544 7.01 -36.58 33.88
CA CYS A 544 6.83 -36.79 35.29
C CYS A 544 5.37 -36.63 35.72
N ARG A 545 4.64 -35.72 35.11
CA ARG A 545 3.21 -35.50 35.36
C ARG A 545 2.39 -36.74 34.94
N VAL A 546 2.69 -37.28 33.78
CA VAL A 546 2.02 -38.52 33.32
C VAL A 546 2.31 -39.69 34.26
N LYS A 547 3.58 -39.88 34.64
CA LYS A 547 3.96 -40.96 35.59
C LYS A 547 3.24 -40.78 36.94
N ASP A 548 3.19 -39.57 37.46
CA ASP A 548 2.51 -39.29 38.72
C ASP A 548 0.99 -39.53 38.64
N MET A 549 0.36 -39.20 37.52
CA MET A 549 -1.05 -39.51 37.27
C MET A 549 -1.30 -41.03 37.23
N PHE A 550 -0.42 -41.81 36.59
CA PHE A 550 -0.55 -43.26 36.53
C PHE A 550 -0.29 -43.92 37.89
N GLU A 551 0.67 -43.43 38.68
CA GLU A 551 0.92 -43.91 40.04
C GLU A 551 -0.29 -43.64 40.95
N ASP A 552 -0.92 -42.47 40.81
CA ASP A 552 -2.15 -42.11 41.53
C ASP A 552 -3.34 -43.03 41.17
N LEU A 553 -3.47 -43.40 39.88
CA LEU A 553 -4.50 -44.30 39.38
C LEU A 553 -4.28 -45.74 39.81
N LEU A 554 -3.02 -46.19 39.94
CA LEU A 554 -2.68 -47.49 40.46
C LEU A 554 -2.97 -47.61 41.95
N GLN A 555 -2.84 -46.50 42.71
CA GLN A 555 -3.15 -46.48 44.16
C GLN A 555 -4.65 -46.34 44.43
N ASP A 556 -5.41 -45.66 43.59
CA ASP A 556 -6.86 -45.48 43.71
C ASP A 556 -7.56 -45.56 42.34
N PRO A 557 -7.86 -46.81 41.88
CA PRO A 557 -8.50 -47.04 40.58
C PRO A 557 -9.90 -46.42 40.43
N GLU A 558 -10.58 -46.11 41.54
CA GLU A 558 -11.93 -45.54 41.54
C GLU A 558 -11.94 -44.04 41.22
N LYS A 559 -10.80 -43.35 41.25
CA LYS A 559 -10.69 -41.96 40.82
C LYS A 559 -11.05 -41.71 39.35
N GLN A 560 -11.00 -42.74 38.50
CA GLN A 560 -11.46 -42.68 37.10
C GLN A 560 -12.99 -42.59 36.95
N LEU A 561 -13.73 -42.94 37.97
CA LEU A 561 -15.20 -43.00 37.93
C LEU A 561 -15.88 -41.78 38.55
N ARG A 562 -15.10 -40.83 39.03
CA ARG A 562 -15.53 -39.53 39.57
C ARG A 562 -15.07 -38.37 38.69
#